data_b475cc36211c1677039317fa757a6f63
#
_entry.id   b475cc36211c1677039317fa757a6f63
#
_cell.length_a   1.000
_cell.length_b   1.000
_cell.length_c   1.000
_cell.angle_alpha   90.00
_cell.angle_beta   90.00
_cell.angle_gamma   90.00
#
_symmetry.space_group_name_H-M   'P 1'
#
loop_
_entity.id
_entity.type
_entity.pdbx_description
1 polymer ?
#
loop_
_entity_poly.entity_id
_entity_poly.type
_entity_poly.pdbx_seq_one_letter_code
_entity_poly.pdbx_strand_id
1 'polypeptide(L)'
;VNAKIFEALPVHIKVMPLKEAKELGAMALFGEKYGDIVRVVDVEGFSTEFCGGTHVSNTAELGCFKILSESSVAAGIRRIEGTTGYGVLRLLDEKSDMLNQTAGALKVSNIHDLPARAAALTAELRSVQKELDDLKQRQTAMKASGLFEDAKDVDGIKIFTMYLTGTATDALRKLCDNARDKAPASVTAVIGEAEGKTTLAVAVGKEAQARGLAAGKLVKEIAAVAGGNGGGKPDFAMAGIKDTSRIDDALNAVPGIVKAALV
;
A
#
# COMPACT_ATOMS: atom_id res chain seq x y z
N VAL A 1 -0.67 10.29 -38.02
CA VAL A 1 -1.62 11.42 -38.12
C VAL A 1 -0.87 12.72 -38.29
N ASN A 2 -0.03 13.18 -37.31
CA ASN A 2 0.63 14.49 -37.38
C ASN A 2 1.48 14.72 -38.62
N ALA A 3 2.22 13.70 -39.11
CA ALA A 3 2.99 13.82 -40.34
C ALA A 3 2.09 14.23 -41.54
N LYS A 4 0.90 13.61 -41.66
CA LYS A 4 -0.06 13.93 -42.71
C LYS A 4 -0.74 15.28 -42.53
N ILE A 5 -0.87 15.74 -41.29
CA ILE A 5 -1.33 17.10 -41.00
C ILE A 5 -0.31 18.13 -41.50
N PHE A 6 0.97 17.91 -41.19
CA PHE A 6 2.05 18.83 -41.57
C PHE A 6 2.40 18.79 -43.07
N GLU A 7 2.00 17.75 -43.81
CA GLU A 7 2.11 17.72 -45.27
C GLU A 7 1.14 18.69 -45.97
N ALA A 8 0.17 19.24 -45.24
CA ALA A 8 -0.80 20.19 -45.72
C ALA A 8 -1.57 19.66 -46.96
N LEU A 9 -2.02 18.40 -46.89
CA LEU A 9 -2.72 17.77 -47.99
C LEU A 9 -4.08 18.39 -48.25
N PRO A 10 -4.48 18.61 -49.54
CA PRO A 10 -5.82 19.06 -49.83
C PRO A 10 -6.85 17.96 -49.53
N VAL A 11 -8.04 18.42 -49.07
CA VAL A 11 -9.19 17.55 -48.76
C VAL A 11 -10.28 17.83 -49.76
N HIS A 12 -10.55 16.91 -50.63
CA HIS A 12 -11.57 17.04 -51.69
C HIS A 12 -12.86 16.34 -51.26
N ILE A 13 -13.98 17.05 -51.45
CA ILE A 13 -15.32 16.53 -51.19
C ILE A 13 -16.03 16.37 -52.52
N LYS A 14 -16.45 15.16 -52.84
CA LYS A 14 -17.17 14.84 -54.09
C LYS A 14 -18.46 14.11 -53.79
N VAL A 15 -19.50 14.40 -54.56
CA VAL A 15 -20.76 13.66 -54.51
C VAL A 15 -20.88 12.91 -55.84
N MET A 16 -21.07 11.59 -55.75
CA MET A 16 -21.04 10.76 -56.95
C MET A 16 -21.85 9.47 -56.73
N PRO A 17 -22.16 8.75 -57.84
CA PRO A 17 -22.79 7.43 -57.74
C PRO A 17 -21.97 6.45 -56.92
N LEU A 18 -22.65 5.61 -56.12
CA LEU A 18 -22.02 4.61 -55.27
C LEU A 18 -21.05 3.67 -56.02
N LYS A 19 -21.40 3.32 -57.26
CA LYS A 19 -20.55 2.43 -58.10
C LYS A 19 -19.21 3.11 -58.40
N GLU A 20 -19.21 4.36 -58.83
CA GLU A 20 -17.99 5.12 -59.13
C GLU A 20 -17.12 5.31 -57.85
N ALA A 21 -17.76 5.61 -56.74
CA ALA A 21 -17.05 5.76 -55.47
C ALA A 21 -16.34 4.49 -55.03
N LYS A 22 -16.95 3.33 -55.26
CA LYS A 22 -16.29 2.00 -55.00
C LYS A 22 -15.14 1.74 -55.96
N GLU A 23 -15.24 2.12 -57.21
CA GLU A 23 -14.18 2.01 -58.22
C GLU A 23 -12.96 2.87 -57.85
N LEU A 24 -13.16 4.00 -57.17
CA LEU A 24 -12.10 4.83 -56.60
C LEU A 24 -11.43 4.22 -55.37
N GLY A 25 -11.90 3.06 -54.87
CA GLY A 25 -11.35 2.40 -53.71
C GLY A 25 -11.77 3.05 -52.40
N ALA A 26 -12.85 3.87 -52.39
CA ALA A 26 -13.34 4.52 -51.18
C ALA A 26 -13.80 3.51 -50.13
N MET A 27 -13.29 3.65 -48.91
CA MET A 27 -13.63 2.76 -47.79
C MET A 27 -15.04 3.04 -47.30
N ALA A 28 -15.85 1.97 -47.26
CA ALA A 28 -17.17 1.95 -46.63
C ALA A 28 -17.05 1.30 -45.25
N LEU A 29 -17.17 2.08 -44.21
CA LEU A 29 -17.09 1.59 -42.83
C LEU A 29 -18.47 1.20 -42.30
N PHE A 30 -18.54 0.12 -41.50
CA PHE A 30 -19.63 -0.25 -40.61
C PHE A 30 -20.95 -0.73 -41.21
N GLY A 31 -20.98 -1.39 -42.36
CA GLY A 31 -22.19 -2.03 -42.87
C GLY A 31 -23.40 -1.10 -43.06
N GLU A 32 -23.16 0.19 -43.21
CA GLU A 32 -24.19 1.18 -43.50
C GLU A 32 -24.84 0.91 -44.85
N LYS A 33 -26.15 1.09 -44.94
CA LYS A 33 -26.88 1.05 -46.19
C LYS A 33 -26.70 2.38 -46.88
N TYR A 34 -25.80 2.44 -47.84
CA TYR A 34 -25.59 3.62 -48.69
C TYR A 34 -26.66 3.74 -49.76
N GLY A 35 -27.14 4.94 -50.05
CA GLY A 35 -27.98 5.21 -51.18
C GLY A 35 -27.24 5.14 -52.50
N ASP A 36 -27.94 5.38 -53.61
CA ASP A 36 -27.36 5.35 -54.98
C ASP A 36 -26.31 6.45 -55.18
N ILE A 37 -26.39 7.53 -54.42
CA ILE A 37 -25.47 8.67 -54.44
C ILE A 37 -24.82 8.81 -53.07
N VAL A 38 -23.49 8.92 -53.04
CA VAL A 38 -22.68 9.02 -51.83
C VAL A 38 -21.77 10.25 -51.85
N ARG A 39 -21.44 10.70 -50.63
CA ARG A 39 -20.44 11.75 -50.43
C ARG A 39 -19.12 11.10 -50.09
N VAL A 40 -18.10 11.38 -50.88
CA VAL A 40 -16.72 10.87 -50.72
C VAL A 40 -15.84 12.02 -50.27
N VAL A 41 -15.06 11.75 -49.23
CA VAL A 41 -14.00 12.61 -48.76
C VAL A 41 -12.68 12.00 -49.12
N ASP A 42 -11.88 12.72 -49.86
CA ASP A 42 -10.61 12.25 -50.42
C ASP A 42 -9.49 13.17 -49.94
N VAL A 43 -8.59 12.59 -49.11
CA VAL A 43 -7.33 13.21 -48.72
C VAL A 43 -6.26 12.66 -49.69
N GLU A 44 -5.85 13.49 -50.63
CA GLU A 44 -5.07 13.15 -51.82
C GLU A 44 -3.89 12.21 -51.47
N GLY A 45 -3.92 11.03 -52.12
CA GLY A 45 -2.86 10.01 -51.97
C GLY A 45 -2.74 9.37 -50.59
N PHE A 46 -3.73 9.62 -49.67
CA PHE A 46 -3.66 9.10 -48.32
C PHE A 46 -4.92 8.32 -47.89
N SER A 47 -6.10 8.88 -47.99
CA SER A 47 -7.35 8.25 -47.55
C SER A 47 -8.52 8.71 -48.39
N THR A 48 -9.38 7.78 -48.83
CA THR A 48 -10.61 8.05 -49.53
C THR A 48 -11.74 7.30 -48.83
N GLU A 49 -12.73 8.01 -48.26
CA GLU A 49 -13.74 7.42 -47.37
C GLU A 49 -15.14 7.96 -47.65
N PHE A 50 -16.17 7.15 -47.43
CA PHE A 50 -17.56 7.64 -47.41
C PHE A 50 -17.80 8.37 -46.05
N CYS A 51 -18.09 9.67 -46.16
CA CYS A 51 -18.36 10.46 -44.95
C CYS A 51 -19.34 11.58 -45.20
N GLY A 52 -20.43 11.63 -44.42
CA GLY A 52 -21.45 12.68 -44.45
C GLY A 52 -21.10 13.90 -43.59
N GLY A 53 -20.04 13.84 -42.76
CA GLY A 53 -19.64 14.86 -41.82
C GLY A 53 -19.02 16.11 -42.46
N THR A 54 -18.79 17.16 -41.68
CA THR A 54 -18.04 18.34 -42.08
C THR A 54 -16.53 18.08 -42.02
N HIS A 55 -15.81 18.60 -43.00
CA HIS A 55 -14.36 18.43 -43.07
C HIS A 55 -13.69 19.78 -43.38
N VAL A 56 -12.43 19.88 -42.93
CA VAL A 56 -11.52 20.97 -43.32
C VAL A 56 -11.16 20.83 -44.81
N SER A 57 -10.72 21.92 -45.44
CA SER A 57 -10.26 21.92 -46.82
C SER A 57 -8.82 21.49 -47.01
N ASN A 58 -8.02 21.56 -45.94
CA ASN A 58 -6.63 21.21 -45.89
C ASN A 58 -6.27 20.56 -44.55
N THR A 59 -5.47 19.52 -44.53
CA THR A 59 -5.11 18.82 -43.28
C THR A 59 -4.38 19.73 -42.29
N ALA A 60 -3.61 20.73 -42.73
CA ALA A 60 -2.91 21.66 -41.86
C ALA A 60 -3.87 22.50 -40.96
N GLU A 61 -5.13 22.68 -41.37
CA GLU A 61 -6.12 23.38 -40.55
C GLU A 61 -6.45 22.70 -39.23
N LEU A 62 -6.18 21.39 -39.11
CA LEU A 62 -6.38 20.63 -37.89
C LEU A 62 -5.36 20.99 -36.78
N GLY A 63 -4.19 21.50 -37.15
CA GLY A 63 -3.09 21.67 -36.20
C GLY A 63 -2.57 20.32 -35.67
N CYS A 64 -1.86 20.33 -34.56
CA CYS A 64 -1.37 19.08 -33.96
C CYS A 64 -2.53 18.22 -33.45
N PHE A 65 -2.36 16.90 -33.58
CA PHE A 65 -3.24 15.88 -33.02
C PHE A 65 -2.57 15.17 -31.85
N LYS A 66 -3.32 14.87 -30.80
CA LYS A 66 -2.86 14.06 -29.66
C LYS A 66 -3.98 13.11 -29.21
N ILE A 67 -3.61 11.85 -28.97
CA ILE A 67 -4.51 10.89 -28.32
C ILE A 67 -4.55 11.24 -26.82
N LEU A 68 -5.77 11.35 -26.29
CA LEU A 68 -6.05 11.60 -24.88
C LEU A 68 -6.19 10.27 -24.12
N SER A 69 -6.98 9.34 -24.68
CA SER A 69 -7.26 8.07 -24.05
C SER A 69 -7.51 6.96 -25.09
N GLU A 70 -7.30 5.73 -24.65
CA GLU A 70 -7.70 4.53 -25.37
C GLU A 70 -8.31 3.56 -24.36
N SER A 71 -9.52 3.07 -24.63
CA SER A 71 -10.26 2.18 -23.74
C SER A 71 -11.00 1.09 -24.51
N SER A 72 -11.26 -0.05 -23.85
CA SER A 72 -12.15 -1.08 -24.38
C SER A 72 -13.60 -0.70 -24.04
N VAL A 73 -14.49 -0.76 -25.03
CA VAL A 73 -15.93 -0.50 -24.84
C VAL A 73 -16.72 -1.81 -24.81
N ALA A 74 -16.32 -2.77 -25.65
CA ALA A 74 -16.89 -4.11 -25.74
C ALA A 74 -15.86 -5.09 -26.30
N ALA A 75 -16.19 -6.38 -26.33
CA ALA A 75 -15.33 -7.39 -26.95
C ALA A 75 -15.02 -7.03 -28.41
N GLY A 76 -13.74 -6.82 -28.70
CA GLY A 76 -13.26 -6.45 -30.05
C GLY A 76 -13.50 -4.98 -30.46
N ILE A 77 -14.05 -4.13 -29.58
CA ILE A 77 -14.31 -2.71 -29.85
C ILE A 77 -13.47 -1.85 -28.91
N ARG A 78 -12.63 -0.99 -29.51
CA ARG A 78 -11.81 -0.01 -28.78
C ARG A 78 -12.26 1.41 -29.12
N ARG A 79 -12.27 2.27 -28.11
CA ARG A 79 -12.51 3.69 -28.23
C ARG A 79 -11.20 4.45 -28.09
N ILE A 80 -10.93 5.32 -29.03
CA ILE A 80 -9.82 6.28 -28.98
C ILE A 80 -10.44 7.66 -28.88
N GLU A 81 -9.99 8.44 -27.90
CA GLU A 81 -10.31 9.84 -27.73
C GLU A 81 -9.09 10.67 -28.08
N GLY A 82 -9.27 11.67 -28.91
CA GLY A 82 -8.19 12.55 -29.35
C GLY A 82 -8.62 14.00 -29.37
N THR A 83 -7.65 14.89 -29.45
CA THR A 83 -7.86 16.33 -29.58
C THR A 83 -6.93 16.91 -30.63
N THR A 84 -7.30 18.06 -31.22
CA THR A 84 -6.53 18.79 -32.22
C THR A 84 -6.41 20.27 -31.85
N GLY A 85 -5.53 21.00 -32.56
CA GLY A 85 -5.42 22.45 -32.48
C GLY A 85 -5.20 22.97 -31.06
N TYR A 86 -6.02 23.92 -30.64
CA TYR A 86 -5.96 24.54 -29.30
C TYR A 86 -6.15 23.52 -28.16
N GLY A 87 -6.85 22.41 -28.40
CA GLY A 87 -6.99 21.34 -27.41
C GLY A 87 -5.65 20.72 -27.04
N VAL A 88 -4.73 20.58 -28.01
CA VAL A 88 -3.37 20.07 -27.75
C VAL A 88 -2.55 21.09 -26.96
N LEU A 89 -2.66 22.38 -27.29
CA LEU A 89 -1.95 23.43 -26.54
C LEU A 89 -2.38 23.45 -25.07
N ARG A 90 -3.70 23.46 -24.82
CA ARG A 90 -4.21 23.38 -23.43
C ARG A 90 -3.70 22.15 -22.68
N LEU A 91 -3.67 20.98 -23.33
CA LEU A 91 -3.13 19.77 -22.73
C LEU A 91 -1.64 19.92 -22.36
N LEU A 92 -0.84 20.60 -23.18
CA LEU A 92 0.57 20.86 -22.89
C LEU A 92 0.73 21.83 -21.73
N ASP A 93 -0.07 22.91 -21.68
CA ASP A 93 -0.06 23.88 -20.60
C ASP A 93 -0.44 23.21 -19.26
N GLU A 94 -1.52 22.44 -19.22
CA GLU A 94 -1.95 21.68 -18.02
C GLU A 94 -0.85 20.74 -17.53
N LYS A 95 -0.16 20.04 -18.43
CA LYS A 95 0.96 19.15 -18.05
C LYS A 95 2.17 19.94 -17.55
N SER A 96 2.47 21.07 -18.16
CA SER A 96 3.56 21.95 -17.72
C SER A 96 3.26 22.50 -16.33
N ASP A 97 2.07 22.96 -16.08
CA ASP A 97 1.64 23.47 -14.78
C ASP A 97 1.70 22.39 -13.69
N MET A 98 1.26 21.18 -13.99
CA MET A 98 1.36 20.05 -13.07
C MET A 98 2.82 19.73 -12.72
N LEU A 99 3.73 19.74 -13.69
CA LEU A 99 5.16 19.54 -13.46
C LEU A 99 5.75 20.66 -12.59
N ASN A 100 5.39 21.92 -12.88
CA ASN A 100 5.87 23.06 -12.10
C ASN A 100 5.34 23.03 -10.66
N GLN A 101 4.08 22.70 -10.44
CA GLN A 101 3.52 22.51 -9.10
C GLN A 101 4.21 21.39 -8.34
N THR A 102 4.48 20.26 -9.02
CA THR A 102 5.20 19.12 -8.43
C THR A 102 6.63 19.53 -8.07
N ALA A 103 7.31 20.26 -8.94
CA ALA A 103 8.67 20.79 -8.68
C ALA A 103 8.67 21.71 -7.45
N GLY A 104 7.69 22.60 -7.34
CA GLY A 104 7.53 23.46 -6.17
C GLY A 104 7.31 22.67 -4.87
N ALA A 105 6.43 21.67 -4.89
CA ALA A 105 6.17 20.80 -3.74
C ALA A 105 7.43 20.02 -3.29
N LEU A 106 8.24 19.56 -4.23
CA LEU A 106 9.48 18.83 -3.97
C LEU A 106 10.71 19.73 -3.79
N LYS A 107 10.51 21.07 -3.83
CA LYS A 107 11.58 22.09 -3.71
C LYS A 107 12.69 21.89 -4.75
N VAL A 108 12.31 21.62 -5.99
CA VAL A 108 13.21 21.46 -7.14
C VAL A 108 13.07 22.68 -8.05
N SER A 109 14.17 23.31 -8.41
CA SER A 109 14.17 24.49 -9.30
C SER A 109 14.08 24.13 -10.77
N ASN A 110 14.52 22.93 -11.17
CA ASN A 110 14.49 22.45 -12.54
C ASN A 110 13.63 21.21 -12.65
N ILE A 111 12.58 21.25 -13.48
CA ILE A 111 11.65 20.13 -13.68
C ILE A 111 12.36 18.84 -14.18
N HIS A 112 13.49 18.95 -14.85
CA HIS A 112 14.26 17.78 -15.29
C HIS A 112 14.87 16.99 -14.12
N ASP A 113 15.02 17.58 -12.94
CA ASP A 113 15.56 16.95 -11.75
C ASP A 113 14.48 16.23 -10.91
N LEU A 114 13.19 16.37 -11.28
CA LEU A 114 12.06 15.75 -10.58
C LEU A 114 12.22 14.24 -10.37
N PRO A 115 12.59 13.44 -11.39
CA PRO A 115 12.75 12.00 -11.21
C PRO A 115 13.86 11.65 -10.20
N ALA A 116 14.99 12.37 -10.27
CA ALA A 116 16.12 12.17 -9.35
C ALA A 116 15.72 12.55 -7.91
N ARG A 117 15.02 13.68 -7.73
CA ARG A 117 14.54 14.12 -6.42
C ARG A 117 13.53 13.16 -5.82
N ALA A 118 12.58 12.66 -6.61
CA ALA A 118 11.60 11.66 -6.16
C ALA A 118 12.28 10.35 -5.71
N ALA A 119 13.28 9.88 -6.46
CA ALA A 119 14.08 8.71 -6.08
C ALA A 119 14.85 8.95 -4.77
N ALA A 120 15.49 10.11 -4.62
CA ALA A 120 16.21 10.47 -3.41
C ALA A 120 15.30 10.52 -2.18
N LEU A 121 14.12 11.16 -2.28
CA LEU A 121 13.15 11.21 -1.18
C LEU A 121 12.65 9.82 -0.78
N THR A 122 12.44 8.94 -1.76
CA THR A 122 12.02 7.56 -1.48
C THR A 122 13.10 6.78 -0.72
N ALA A 123 14.36 6.98 -1.08
CA ALA A 123 15.50 6.38 -0.38
C ALA A 123 15.66 6.96 1.04
N GLU A 124 15.54 8.26 1.20
CA GLU A 124 15.59 8.95 2.49
C GLU A 124 14.48 8.46 3.43
N LEU A 125 13.24 8.37 2.94
CA LEU A 125 12.11 7.86 3.71
C LEU A 125 12.37 6.44 4.23
N ARG A 126 12.91 5.54 3.38
CA ARG A 126 13.26 4.18 3.78
C ARG A 126 14.36 4.15 4.85
N SER A 127 15.36 5.02 4.73
CA SER A 127 16.44 5.12 5.72
C SER A 127 15.92 5.58 7.07
N VAL A 128 15.13 6.67 7.09
CA VAL A 128 14.52 7.20 8.32
C VAL A 128 13.58 6.17 8.97
N GLN A 129 12.81 5.45 8.18
CA GLN A 129 11.94 4.38 8.69
C GLN A 129 12.75 3.28 9.39
N LYS A 130 13.86 2.85 8.77
CA LYS A 130 14.76 1.85 9.36
C LYS A 130 15.41 2.36 10.65
N GLU A 131 15.89 3.59 10.66
CA GLU A 131 16.47 4.21 11.87
C GLU A 131 15.46 4.30 13.01
N LEU A 132 14.21 4.66 12.70
CA LEU A 132 13.12 4.69 13.67
C LEU A 132 12.85 3.30 14.26
N ASP A 133 12.82 2.27 13.43
CA ASP A 133 12.60 0.90 13.87
C ASP A 133 13.78 0.39 14.73
N ASP A 134 15.01 0.69 14.36
CA ASP A 134 16.21 0.38 15.12
C ASP A 134 16.20 1.09 16.49
N LEU A 135 15.82 2.37 16.54
CA LEU A 135 15.69 3.12 17.79
C LEU A 135 14.61 2.53 18.70
N LYS A 136 13.45 2.18 18.16
CA LYS A 136 12.38 1.50 18.91
C LYS A 136 12.85 0.16 19.48
N GLN A 137 13.60 -0.62 18.68
CA GLN A 137 14.15 -1.91 19.15
C GLN A 137 15.17 -1.71 20.28
N ARG A 138 16.08 -0.73 20.16
CA ARG A 138 17.05 -0.40 21.21
C ARG A 138 16.36 0.07 22.48
N GLN A 139 15.35 0.92 22.38
CA GLN A 139 14.57 1.39 23.53
C GLN A 139 13.87 0.23 24.24
N THR A 140 13.29 -0.72 23.49
CA THR A 140 12.67 -1.92 24.06
C THR A 140 13.70 -2.80 24.74
N ALA A 141 14.87 -3.00 24.11
CA ALA A 141 15.95 -3.80 24.71
C ALA A 141 16.51 -3.17 26.00
N MET A 142 16.66 -1.85 26.05
CA MET A 142 17.08 -1.14 27.29
C MET A 142 16.05 -1.28 28.41
N LYS A 143 14.75 -1.13 28.10
CA LYS A 143 13.69 -1.36 29.10
C LYS A 143 13.67 -2.82 29.56
N ALA A 144 13.94 -3.75 28.67
CA ALA A 144 13.97 -5.18 28.95
C ALA A 144 15.19 -5.63 29.78
N SER A 145 16.27 -4.87 29.81
CA SER A 145 17.45 -5.22 30.63
C SER A 145 17.13 -5.25 32.13
N GLY A 146 16.21 -4.41 32.59
CA GLY A 146 15.71 -4.43 33.98
C GLY A 146 14.83 -5.62 34.32
N LEU A 147 14.36 -6.41 33.34
CA LEU A 147 13.46 -7.55 33.61
C LEU A 147 14.09 -8.61 34.52
N PHE A 148 15.39 -8.79 34.45
CA PHE A 148 16.12 -9.84 35.21
C PHE A 148 16.59 -9.36 36.58
N GLU A 149 16.55 -8.06 36.88
CA GLU A 149 17.06 -7.48 38.12
C GLU A 149 16.07 -7.68 39.29
N ASP A 150 14.76 -7.66 39.02
CA ASP A 150 13.68 -7.74 40.01
C ASP A 150 12.99 -9.14 40.04
N ALA A 151 13.73 -10.21 39.89
CA ALA A 151 13.18 -11.56 39.92
C ALA A 151 12.63 -11.92 41.30
N LYS A 152 11.34 -12.27 41.39
CA LYS A 152 10.76 -12.89 42.59
C LYS A 152 10.93 -14.39 42.52
N ASP A 153 11.43 -15.02 43.59
CA ASP A 153 11.53 -16.49 43.71
C ASP A 153 10.29 -17.06 44.38
N VAL A 154 9.66 -18.04 43.76
CA VAL A 154 8.55 -18.82 44.32
C VAL A 154 8.86 -20.29 44.15
N ASP A 155 9.21 -20.92 45.24
CA ASP A 155 9.54 -22.35 45.30
C ASP A 155 10.62 -22.78 44.26
N GLY A 156 11.64 -21.93 44.04
CA GLY A 156 12.71 -22.17 43.08
C GLY A 156 12.37 -21.84 41.64
N ILE A 157 11.20 -21.25 41.37
CA ILE A 157 10.82 -20.68 40.07
C ILE A 157 11.01 -19.17 40.10
N LYS A 158 11.84 -18.64 39.21
CA LYS A 158 12.04 -17.19 39.04
C LYS A 158 10.88 -16.57 38.27
N ILE A 159 10.26 -15.55 38.83
CA ILE A 159 9.14 -14.86 38.25
C ILE A 159 9.63 -13.50 37.80
N PHE A 160 9.51 -13.22 36.50
CA PHE A 160 9.80 -11.96 35.87
C PHE A 160 8.50 -11.29 35.44
N THR A 161 8.27 -10.08 35.95
CA THR A 161 7.09 -9.29 35.57
C THR A 161 7.51 -7.91 35.10
N MET A 162 6.91 -7.39 34.01
CA MET A 162 7.20 -6.05 33.52
C MET A 162 6.04 -5.48 32.72
N TYR A 163 5.86 -4.16 32.82
CA TYR A 163 4.98 -3.39 31.94
C TYR A 163 5.81 -2.51 30.99
N LEU A 164 5.51 -2.58 29.69
CA LEU A 164 6.25 -1.91 28.64
C LEU A 164 5.30 -1.06 27.77
N THR A 165 5.43 0.25 27.84
CA THR A 165 4.71 1.18 26.95
C THR A 165 5.41 1.30 25.58
N GLY A 166 4.63 1.42 24.50
CA GLY A 166 5.15 1.58 23.14
C GLY A 166 5.79 0.30 22.57
N THR A 167 5.46 -0.88 23.13
CA THR A 167 6.07 -2.15 22.74
C THR A 167 5.06 -3.02 21.99
N ALA A 168 5.36 -3.30 20.73
CA ALA A 168 4.54 -4.15 19.88
C ALA A 168 4.59 -5.62 20.28
N THR A 169 3.56 -6.38 19.92
CA THR A 169 3.38 -7.80 20.24
C THR A 169 4.59 -8.67 19.88
N ASP A 170 5.21 -8.44 18.72
CA ASP A 170 6.40 -9.20 18.27
C ASP A 170 7.63 -8.96 19.17
N ALA A 171 7.78 -7.75 19.70
CA ALA A 171 8.86 -7.43 20.62
C ALA A 171 8.65 -8.10 21.99
N LEU A 172 7.41 -8.19 22.48
CA LEU A 172 7.05 -8.93 23.69
C LEU A 172 7.40 -10.41 23.54
N ARG A 173 7.08 -11.00 22.37
CA ARG A 173 7.40 -12.39 22.10
C ARG A 173 8.91 -12.66 22.15
N LYS A 174 9.71 -11.85 21.46
CA LYS A 174 11.18 -11.95 21.48
C LYS A 174 11.74 -11.80 22.90
N LEU A 175 11.16 -10.91 23.71
CA LEU A 175 11.55 -10.73 25.11
C LEU A 175 11.27 -11.97 25.94
N CYS A 176 10.08 -12.55 25.80
CA CYS A 176 9.69 -13.79 26.47
C CYS A 176 10.56 -14.99 26.04
N ASP A 177 10.86 -15.11 24.74
CA ASP A 177 11.74 -16.16 24.24
C ASP A 177 13.16 -16.04 24.83
N ASN A 178 13.71 -14.83 24.87
CA ASN A 178 15.02 -14.56 25.48
C ASN A 178 15.03 -14.87 27.00
N ALA A 179 13.96 -14.51 27.72
CA ALA A 179 13.84 -14.80 29.15
C ALA A 179 13.78 -16.31 29.41
N ARG A 180 13.01 -17.07 28.62
CA ARG A 180 12.91 -18.51 28.70
C ARG A 180 14.24 -19.21 28.45
N ASP A 181 15.02 -18.71 27.45
CA ASP A 181 16.30 -19.31 27.08
C ASP A 181 17.39 -19.04 28.14
N LYS A 182 17.37 -17.86 28.78
CA LYS A 182 18.31 -17.47 29.83
C LYS A 182 17.99 -18.06 31.19
N ALA A 183 16.74 -18.34 31.49
CA ALA A 183 16.27 -18.84 32.78
C ALA A 183 15.29 -20.01 32.61
N PRO A 184 15.77 -21.25 32.46
CA PRO A 184 14.92 -22.45 32.26
C PRO A 184 13.91 -22.69 33.38
N ALA A 185 14.24 -22.31 34.63
CA ALA A 185 13.35 -22.40 35.80
C ALA A 185 12.65 -21.05 36.02
N SER A 186 11.93 -20.55 35.02
CA SER A 186 11.24 -19.25 35.16
C SER A 186 9.85 -19.20 34.55
N VAL A 187 9.07 -18.24 35.05
CA VAL A 187 7.84 -17.73 34.44
C VAL A 187 8.04 -16.26 34.18
N THR A 188 7.82 -15.85 32.93
CA THR A 188 7.91 -14.46 32.51
C THR A 188 6.51 -13.98 32.11
N ALA A 189 6.02 -12.93 32.73
CA ALA A 189 4.75 -12.30 32.40
C ALA A 189 4.99 -10.82 32.07
N VAL A 190 4.87 -10.45 30.81
CA VAL A 190 5.11 -9.08 30.35
C VAL A 190 3.85 -8.52 29.69
N ILE A 191 3.45 -7.34 30.10
CA ILE A 191 2.35 -6.60 29.47
C ILE A 191 2.95 -5.49 28.61
N GLY A 192 2.53 -5.42 27.39
CA GLY A 192 2.92 -4.35 26.46
C GLY A 192 1.72 -3.60 25.93
N GLU A 193 1.90 -2.31 25.72
CA GLU A 193 0.90 -1.43 25.11
C GLU A 193 1.49 -0.79 23.86
N ALA A 194 0.81 -0.97 22.72
CA ALA A 194 1.14 -0.33 21.47
C ALA A 194 -0.12 -0.13 20.62
N GLU A 195 -0.23 0.99 19.94
CA GLU A 195 -1.32 1.31 18.99
C GLU A 195 -2.73 1.13 19.59
N GLY A 196 -2.89 1.49 20.88
CA GLY A 196 -4.16 1.37 21.60
C GLY A 196 -4.56 -0.06 21.97
N LYS A 197 -3.64 -1.03 21.81
CA LYS A 197 -3.84 -2.42 22.23
C LYS A 197 -2.91 -2.78 23.37
N THR A 198 -3.48 -3.37 24.43
CA THR A 198 -2.72 -3.87 25.57
C THR A 198 -2.70 -5.39 25.52
N THR A 199 -1.52 -5.96 25.50
CA THR A 199 -1.29 -7.41 25.33
C THR A 199 -0.42 -7.94 26.46
N LEU A 200 -0.88 -9.01 27.12
CA LEU A 200 -0.10 -9.82 28.05
C LEU A 200 0.57 -10.96 27.27
N ALA A 201 1.85 -11.13 27.47
CA ALA A 201 2.62 -12.30 27.00
C ALA A 201 3.16 -13.07 28.22
N VAL A 202 2.96 -14.38 28.22
CA VAL A 202 3.48 -15.27 29.28
C VAL A 202 4.34 -16.34 28.64
N ALA A 203 5.55 -16.51 29.15
CA ALA A 203 6.45 -17.60 28.79
C ALA A 203 6.83 -18.43 30.01
N VAL A 204 6.94 -19.73 29.84
CA VAL A 204 7.31 -20.67 30.88
C VAL A 204 8.54 -21.45 30.41
N GLY A 205 9.61 -21.41 31.21
CA GLY A 205 10.85 -22.11 30.93
C GLY A 205 10.71 -23.65 31.02
N LYS A 206 11.62 -24.40 30.40
CA LYS A 206 11.51 -25.84 30.28
C LYS A 206 11.46 -26.57 31.65
N GLU A 207 12.24 -26.13 32.62
CA GLU A 207 12.22 -26.69 33.97
C GLU A 207 10.96 -26.36 34.73
N ALA A 208 10.42 -25.15 34.54
CA ALA A 208 9.15 -24.76 35.11
C ALA A 208 7.97 -25.54 34.49
N GLN A 209 8.02 -25.86 33.21
CA GLN A 209 7.06 -26.73 32.53
C GLN A 209 7.12 -28.18 33.09
N ALA A 210 8.31 -28.69 33.32
CA ALA A 210 8.49 -30.02 33.93
C ALA A 210 7.86 -30.14 35.33
N ARG A 211 7.66 -28.98 36.01
CA ARG A 211 6.96 -28.87 37.30
C ARG A 211 5.45 -28.60 37.19
N GLY A 212 4.88 -28.79 35.99
CA GLY A 212 3.44 -28.71 35.75
C GLY A 212 2.92 -27.33 35.33
N LEU A 213 3.78 -26.30 35.25
CA LEU A 213 3.38 -24.97 34.82
C LEU A 213 3.16 -24.91 33.31
N ALA A 214 2.10 -24.22 32.88
CA ALA A 214 1.79 -24.06 31.46
C ALA A 214 1.35 -22.61 31.19
N ALA A 215 2.01 -21.95 30.25
CA ALA A 215 1.73 -20.55 29.89
C ALA A 215 0.28 -20.33 29.47
N GLY A 216 -0.33 -21.31 28.78
CA GLY A 216 -1.73 -21.22 28.35
C GLY A 216 -2.76 -21.22 29.51
N LYS A 217 -2.41 -21.82 30.67
CA LYS A 217 -3.24 -21.72 31.88
C LYS A 217 -2.97 -20.41 32.61
N LEU A 218 -1.70 -20.09 32.85
CA LEU A 218 -1.30 -18.88 33.57
C LEU A 218 -1.80 -17.60 32.89
N VAL A 219 -1.70 -17.51 31.59
CA VAL A 219 -2.14 -16.33 30.85
C VAL A 219 -3.63 -16.03 31.03
N LYS A 220 -4.47 -17.07 31.14
CA LYS A 220 -5.91 -16.91 31.37
C LYS A 220 -6.20 -16.35 32.74
N GLU A 221 -5.56 -16.88 33.77
CA GLU A 221 -5.75 -16.45 35.14
C GLU A 221 -5.22 -15.03 35.37
N ILE A 222 -4.02 -14.72 34.84
CA ILE A 222 -3.43 -13.38 34.93
C ILE A 222 -4.31 -12.36 34.18
N ALA A 223 -4.71 -12.69 32.94
CA ALA A 223 -5.54 -11.79 32.14
C ALA A 223 -6.91 -11.54 32.75
N ALA A 224 -7.51 -12.54 33.42
CA ALA A 224 -8.82 -12.40 34.08
C ALA A 224 -8.82 -11.33 35.16
N VAL A 225 -7.68 -11.09 35.85
CA VAL A 225 -7.52 -10.02 36.84
C VAL A 225 -7.81 -8.64 36.24
N ALA A 226 -7.41 -8.43 34.97
CA ALA A 226 -7.61 -7.18 34.22
C ALA A 226 -8.69 -7.31 33.12
N GLY A 227 -9.70 -8.16 33.33
CA GLY A 227 -10.84 -8.31 32.42
C GLY A 227 -10.48 -8.83 31.03
N GLY A 228 -9.30 -9.44 30.87
CA GLY A 228 -8.80 -9.95 29.63
C GLY A 228 -9.09 -11.44 29.39
N ASN A 229 -8.78 -11.93 28.21
CA ASN A 229 -8.85 -13.35 27.87
C ASN A 229 -7.78 -13.69 26.82
N GLY A 230 -7.31 -14.94 26.84
CA GLY A 230 -6.32 -15.41 25.88
C GLY A 230 -6.02 -16.88 26.02
N GLY A 231 -4.93 -17.32 25.43
CA GLY A 231 -4.48 -18.69 25.46
C GLY A 231 -3.21 -18.90 24.64
N GLY A 232 -2.75 -20.14 24.57
CA GLY A 232 -1.57 -20.49 23.81
C GLY A 232 -1.05 -21.87 24.16
N LYS A 233 0.21 -22.10 23.82
CA LYS A 233 0.92 -23.34 24.08
C LYS A 233 1.43 -23.38 25.54
N PRO A 234 1.90 -24.54 26.00
CA PRO A 234 2.46 -24.65 27.37
C PRO A 234 3.70 -23.79 27.60
N ASP A 235 4.50 -23.55 26.58
CA ASP A 235 5.74 -22.78 26.62
C ASP A 235 5.51 -21.26 26.42
N PHE A 236 4.49 -20.87 25.67
CA PHE A 236 4.19 -19.48 25.36
C PHE A 236 2.69 -19.23 25.09
N ALA A 237 2.16 -18.19 25.67
CA ALA A 237 0.75 -17.81 25.50
C ALA A 237 0.57 -16.29 25.54
N MET A 238 -0.52 -15.79 24.95
CA MET A 238 -0.85 -14.38 24.92
C MET A 238 -2.31 -14.13 25.22
N ALA A 239 -2.60 -12.95 25.79
CA ALA A 239 -3.95 -12.48 26.04
C ALA A 239 -4.09 -11.00 25.77
N GLY A 240 -5.28 -10.56 25.35
CA GLY A 240 -5.63 -9.16 25.33
C GLY A 240 -6.09 -8.71 26.73
N ILE A 241 -5.65 -7.54 27.16
CA ILE A 241 -6.09 -6.87 28.40
C ILE A 241 -7.13 -5.81 28.00
N LYS A 242 -8.25 -5.78 28.71
CA LYS A 242 -9.33 -4.80 28.45
C LYS A 242 -9.30 -3.64 29.44
N ASP A 243 -9.00 -3.93 30.70
CA ASP A 243 -8.93 -2.92 31.75
C ASP A 243 -7.48 -2.56 32.06
N THR A 244 -7.00 -1.49 31.43
CA THR A 244 -5.63 -1.01 31.60
C THR A 244 -5.35 -0.42 32.97
N SER A 245 -6.37 -0.05 33.75
CA SER A 245 -6.20 0.46 35.12
C SER A 245 -5.76 -0.63 36.10
N ARG A 246 -5.93 -1.90 35.73
CA ARG A 246 -5.60 -3.07 36.55
C ARG A 246 -4.37 -3.83 36.11
N ILE A 247 -3.52 -3.21 35.31
CA ILE A 247 -2.25 -3.82 34.82
C ILE A 247 -1.36 -4.21 36.01
N ASP A 248 -1.20 -3.29 36.98
CA ASP A 248 -0.36 -3.54 38.16
C ASP A 248 -0.92 -4.67 39.03
N ASP A 249 -2.26 -4.72 39.21
CA ASP A 249 -2.92 -5.82 39.91
C ASP A 249 -2.63 -7.17 39.22
N ALA A 250 -2.72 -7.22 37.90
CA ALA A 250 -2.48 -8.43 37.13
C ALA A 250 -1.02 -8.91 37.26
N LEU A 251 -0.05 -7.99 37.17
CA LEU A 251 1.36 -8.32 37.35
C LEU A 251 1.70 -8.72 38.79
N ASN A 252 1.11 -8.08 39.78
CA ASN A 252 1.31 -8.42 41.18
C ASN A 252 0.65 -9.75 41.58
N ALA A 253 -0.38 -10.19 40.88
CA ALA A 253 -1.02 -11.49 41.10
C ALA A 253 -0.19 -12.68 40.60
N VAL A 254 0.78 -12.47 39.68
CA VAL A 254 1.55 -13.53 39.04
C VAL A 254 2.22 -14.49 40.05
N PRO A 255 2.93 -14.04 41.10
CA PRO A 255 3.54 -14.94 42.05
C PRO A 255 2.54 -15.86 42.77
N GLY A 256 1.37 -15.34 43.17
CA GLY A 256 0.30 -16.10 43.79
C GLY A 256 -0.31 -17.14 42.85
N ILE A 257 -0.54 -16.77 41.61
CA ILE A 257 -1.08 -17.66 40.55
C ILE A 257 -0.08 -18.79 40.26
N VAL A 258 1.21 -18.47 40.12
CA VAL A 258 2.26 -19.49 39.90
C VAL A 258 2.35 -20.43 41.07
N LYS A 259 2.31 -19.92 42.31
CA LYS A 259 2.33 -20.77 43.52
C LYS A 259 1.15 -21.72 43.58
N ALA A 260 -0.04 -21.27 43.27
CA ALA A 260 -1.24 -22.10 43.22
C ALA A 260 -1.18 -23.18 42.13
N ALA A 261 -0.46 -22.94 41.06
CA ALA A 261 -0.32 -23.86 39.93
C ALA A 261 0.83 -24.90 40.10
N LEU A 262 1.67 -24.73 41.12
CA LEU A 262 2.79 -25.65 41.45
C LEU A 262 2.36 -26.80 42.37
N VAL A 263 1.12 -26.88 42.79
CA VAL A 263 0.59 -27.89 43.70
C VAL A 263 0.23 -29.21 43.00
#